data_b4bcb17db1c849c310ffe3edda94e4dd
#
_entry.id   b4bcb17db1c849c310ffe3edda94e4dd
#
_cell.length_a   1.000
_cell.length_b   1.000
_cell.length_c   1.000
_cell.angle_alpha   90.00
_cell.angle_beta   90.00
_cell.angle_gamma   90.00
#
_symmetry.space_group_name_H-M   'P 1'
#
loop_
_entity.id
_entity.type
_entity.pdbx_description
1 polymer ?
#
loop_
_entity_poly.entity_id
_entity_poly.type
_entity_poly.pdbx_seq_one_letter_code
_entity_poly.pdbx_strand_id
1 'polypeptide(L)'
;MSASALEELSAIAAIYCGREECEVLEVSETNGISFRIQTSVKGSSGTDILLKLLFHLPLSYPSSLPNISLHSEQLTRTQCLAVKARLLEAAASRLSQPMVHELILWIEQNFQSVIKEAEIPACDGQSTLSVKIPEDDDIWTVLLHLDHMRAKGKYIKTVEKWCRDLDLAGRLMFMGKMILILLQGDKQNIKVHALLFMAGYVAGRPLNFAW
;
A
#
# COMPACT_ATOMS: atom_id res chain seq x y z
N MET A 1 -11.59 17.95 -4.19
CA MET A 1 -11.61 16.53 -4.61
C MET A 1 -12.05 16.44 -6.05
N SER A 2 -11.41 15.61 -6.89
CA SER A 2 -11.79 15.44 -8.29
C SER A 2 -13.10 14.64 -8.39
N ALA A 3 -14.08 15.15 -9.17
CA ALA A 3 -15.33 14.40 -9.45
C ALA A 3 -15.02 13.06 -10.13
N SER A 4 -14.04 13.03 -11.01
CA SER A 4 -13.59 11.82 -11.70
C SER A 4 -13.07 10.73 -10.74
N ALA A 5 -12.38 11.09 -9.65
CA ALA A 5 -11.91 10.14 -8.66
C ALA A 5 -13.07 9.49 -7.87
N LEU A 6 -14.12 10.27 -7.57
CA LEU A 6 -15.31 9.76 -6.88
C LEU A 6 -16.16 8.85 -7.80
N GLU A 7 -16.31 9.23 -9.06
CA GLU A 7 -17.02 8.42 -10.06
C GLU A 7 -16.29 7.08 -10.26
N GLU A 8 -14.97 7.11 -10.37
CA GLU A 8 -14.17 5.88 -10.49
C GLU A 8 -14.28 5.00 -9.25
N LEU A 9 -14.18 5.59 -8.04
CA LEU A 9 -14.39 4.84 -6.81
C LEU A 9 -15.76 4.17 -6.76
N SER A 10 -16.82 4.89 -7.17
CA SER A 10 -18.17 4.35 -7.24
C SER A 10 -18.27 3.18 -8.22
N ALA A 11 -17.64 3.29 -9.39
CA ALA A 11 -17.61 2.23 -10.38
C ALA A 11 -16.84 0.99 -9.87
N ILE A 12 -15.68 1.21 -9.23
CA ILE A 12 -14.89 0.14 -8.62
C ILE A 12 -15.67 -0.57 -7.51
N ALA A 13 -16.31 0.16 -6.62
CA ALA A 13 -17.12 -0.41 -5.55
C ALA A 13 -18.33 -1.22 -6.08
N ALA A 14 -18.86 -0.85 -7.25
CA ALA A 14 -19.90 -1.61 -7.91
C ALA A 14 -19.39 -2.90 -8.59
N ILE A 15 -18.17 -2.88 -9.12
CA ILE A 15 -17.54 -4.05 -9.76
C ILE A 15 -17.03 -5.03 -8.70
N TYR A 16 -16.31 -4.54 -7.69
CA TYR A 16 -15.73 -5.33 -6.60
C TYR A 16 -16.66 -5.29 -5.38
N CYS A 17 -17.85 -5.86 -5.51
CA CYS A 17 -18.90 -5.81 -4.51
C CYS A 17 -18.88 -6.97 -3.51
N GLY A 18 -17.96 -7.92 -3.68
CA GLY A 18 -17.78 -9.03 -2.75
C GLY A 18 -17.31 -8.57 -1.38
N ARG A 19 -17.63 -9.38 -0.37
CA ARG A 19 -17.23 -9.11 1.00
C ARG A 19 -15.71 -9.10 1.09
N GLU A 20 -15.10 -7.98 1.42
CA GLU A 20 -13.65 -7.75 1.48
C GLU A 20 -12.96 -7.49 0.12
N GLU A 21 -13.65 -7.49 -1.01
CA GLU A 21 -13.04 -7.19 -2.31
C GLU A 21 -12.66 -5.72 -2.46
N CYS A 22 -13.51 -4.80 -1.97
CA CYS A 22 -13.25 -3.37 -1.96
C CYS A 22 -13.58 -2.78 -0.59
N GLU A 23 -12.62 -2.08 -0.01
CA GLU A 23 -12.77 -1.37 1.27
C GLU A 23 -12.29 0.06 1.13
N VAL A 24 -13.19 1.02 1.33
CA VAL A 24 -12.85 2.44 1.36
C VAL A 24 -12.28 2.77 2.73
N LEU A 25 -11.05 3.27 2.78
CA LEU A 25 -10.33 3.58 4.01
C LEU A 25 -10.48 5.06 4.39
N GLU A 26 -10.37 5.95 3.40
CA GLU A 26 -10.44 7.39 3.62
C GLU A 26 -11.00 8.09 2.37
N VAL A 27 -11.88 9.05 2.60
CA VAL A 27 -12.31 10.03 1.59
C VAL A 27 -12.14 11.41 2.20
N SER A 28 -11.15 12.16 1.71
CA SER A 28 -10.76 13.45 2.28
C SER A 28 -10.66 14.52 1.21
N GLU A 29 -11.21 15.69 1.48
CA GLU A 29 -11.11 16.85 0.59
C GLU A 29 -9.68 17.43 0.54
N THR A 30 -8.86 17.13 1.53
CA THR A 30 -7.49 17.64 1.63
C THR A 30 -6.44 16.62 1.21
N ASN A 31 -6.69 15.31 1.44
CA ASN A 31 -5.73 14.24 1.18
C ASN A 31 -6.06 13.40 -0.04
N GLY A 32 -7.28 13.46 -0.57
CA GLY A 32 -7.73 12.59 -1.65
C GLY A 32 -8.46 11.33 -1.15
N ILE A 33 -8.41 10.24 -1.90
CA ILE A 33 -9.16 9.02 -1.65
C ILE A 33 -8.21 7.85 -1.45
N SER A 34 -8.38 7.11 -0.35
CA SER A 34 -7.63 5.87 -0.09
C SER A 34 -8.60 4.70 0.02
N PHE A 35 -8.34 3.63 -0.70
CA PHE A 35 -9.14 2.42 -0.66
C PHE A 35 -8.28 1.19 -0.96
N ARG A 36 -8.73 0.05 -0.49
CA ARG A 36 -8.08 -1.24 -0.67
C ARG A 36 -8.93 -2.12 -1.59
N ILE A 37 -8.27 -2.79 -2.52
CA ILE A 37 -8.88 -3.80 -3.38
C ILE A 37 -8.16 -5.12 -3.15
N GLN A 38 -8.94 -6.20 -3.06
CA GLN A 38 -8.44 -7.54 -2.97
C GLN A 38 -8.87 -8.31 -4.22
N THR A 39 -7.90 -8.79 -4.98
CA THR A 39 -8.12 -9.60 -6.18
C THR A 39 -7.26 -10.84 -6.16
N SER A 40 -7.61 -11.85 -6.95
CA SER A 40 -6.83 -13.07 -7.10
C SER A 40 -6.27 -13.18 -8.52
N VAL A 41 -5.01 -13.58 -8.63
CA VAL A 41 -4.33 -13.80 -9.90
C VAL A 41 -3.81 -15.24 -9.98
N LYS A 42 -3.69 -15.77 -11.19
CA LYS A 42 -3.15 -17.11 -11.38
C LYS A 42 -1.62 -17.10 -11.30
N GLY A 43 -1.07 -17.88 -10.38
CA GLY A 43 0.37 -18.15 -10.30
C GLY A 43 0.84 -19.11 -11.38
N SER A 44 2.15 -19.30 -11.49
CA SER A 44 2.80 -20.18 -12.48
C SER A 44 2.38 -21.65 -12.34
N SER A 45 2.02 -22.08 -11.14
CA SER A 45 1.51 -23.42 -10.83
C SER A 45 -0.01 -23.59 -10.98
N GLY A 46 -0.71 -22.54 -11.47
CA GLY A 46 -2.17 -22.52 -11.55
C GLY A 46 -2.87 -22.26 -10.22
N THR A 47 -2.13 -22.02 -9.14
CA THR A 47 -2.66 -21.64 -7.83
C THR A 47 -3.16 -20.21 -7.85
N ASP A 48 -4.24 -19.93 -7.12
CA ASP A 48 -4.72 -18.57 -6.93
C ASP A 48 -3.84 -17.86 -5.90
N ILE A 49 -3.28 -16.74 -6.32
CA ILE A 49 -2.47 -15.84 -5.48
C ILE A 49 -3.33 -14.63 -5.14
N LEU A 50 -3.53 -14.40 -3.84
CA LEU A 50 -4.30 -13.28 -3.35
C LEU A 50 -3.43 -12.02 -3.30
N LEU A 51 -3.87 -10.98 -4.00
CA LEU A 51 -3.23 -9.66 -4.01
C LEU A 51 -4.10 -8.65 -3.27
N LYS A 52 -3.50 -7.93 -2.33
CA LYS A 52 -4.10 -6.79 -1.63
C LYS A 52 -3.45 -5.52 -2.17
N LEU A 53 -4.21 -4.76 -2.94
CA LEU A 53 -3.80 -3.50 -3.56
C LEU A 53 -4.37 -2.34 -2.75
N LEU A 54 -3.51 -1.47 -2.27
CA LEU A 54 -3.89 -0.21 -1.66
C LEU A 54 -3.67 0.91 -2.66
N PHE A 55 -4.72 1.61 -3.02
CA PHE A 55 -4.69 2.79 -3.88
C PHE A 55 -4.90 4.05 -3.06
N HIS A 56 -4.08 5.05 -3.33
CA HIS A 56 -4.32 6.41 -2.88
C HIS A 56 -4.37 7.34 -4.09
N LEU A 57 -5.54 7.93 -4.34
CA LEU A 57 -5.78 8.88 -5.41
C LEU A 57 -5.59 10.29 -4.86
N PRO A 58 -4.55 11.02 -5.29
CA PRO A 58 -4.33 12.39 -4.84
C PRO A 58 -5.39 13.34 -5.40
N LEU A 59 -5.45 14.56 -4.86
CA LEU A 59 -6.44 15.58 -5.28
C LEU A 59 -6.36 15.93 -6.77
N SER A 60 -5.17 15.83 -7.35
CA SER A 60 -4.89 16.09 -8.76
C SER A 60 -5.16 14.91 -9.68
N TYR A 61 -5.62 13.76 -9.14
CA TYR A 61 -5.99 12.61 -9.94
C TYR A 61 -7.17 12.93 -10.88
N PRO A 62 -7.19 12.49 -12.16
CA PRO A 62 -6.24 11.58 -12.82
C PRO A 62 -5.04 12.25 -13.51
N SER A 63 -4.83 13.56 -13.34
CA SER A 63 -3.68 14.28 -13.90
C SER A 63 -2.35 13.89 -13.25
N SER A 64 -2.39 13.30 -12.06
CA SER A 64 -1.24 12.71 -11.37
C SER A 64 -1.46 11.22 -11.14
N LEU A 65 -0.36 10.49 -11.02
CA LEU A 65 -0.38 9.05 -10.77
C LEU A 65 -0.99 8.72 -9.40
N PRO A 66 -1.72 7.61 -9.29
CA PRO A 66 -2.11 7.07 -8.00
C PRO A 66 -0.89 6.51 -7.27
N ASN A 67 -0.87 6.62 -5.95
CA ASN A 67 0.06 5.83 -5.14
C ASN A 67 -0.49 4.41 -4.99
N ILE A 68 0.34 3.42 -5.30
CA ILE A 68 -0.03 2.01 -5.29
C ILE A 68 0.87 1.28 -4.31
N SER A 69 0.27 0.58 -3.36
CA SER A 69 0.97 -0.40 -2.52
C SER A 69 0.37 -1.77 -2.74
N LEU A 70 1.25 -2.78 -2.84
CA LEU A 70 0.86 -4.16 -3.09
C LEU A 70 1.37 -5.04 -1.95
N HIS A 71 0.51 -5.90 -1.45
CA HIS A 71 0.85 -6.92 -0.47
C HIS A 71 0.26 -8.27 -0.86
N SER A 72 1.02 -9.33 -0.64
CA SER A 72 0.55 -10.72 -0.75
C SER A 72 1.34 -11.60 0.21
N GLU A 73 0.66 -12.53 0.85
CA GLU A 73 1.31 -13.52 1.75
C GLU A 73 2.06 -14.61 0.97
N GLN A 74 1.77 -14.73 -0.32
CA GLN A 74 2.30 -15.77 -1.20
C GLN A 74 3.47 -15.28 -2.08
N LEU A 75 3.77 -13.97 -2.06
CA LEU A 75 4.84 -13.36 -2.84
C LEU A 75 5.99 -12.91 -1.94
N THR A 76 7.20 -12.99 -2.49
CA THR A 76 8.37 -12.38 -1.87
C THR A 76 8.32 -10.86 -2.01
N ARG A 77 9.07 -10.15 -1.16
CA ARG A 77 9.17 -8.69 -1.23
C ARG A 77 9.68 -8.23 -2.61
N THR A 78 10.65 -8.91 -3.18
CA THR A 78 11.20 -8.61 -4.52
C THR A 78 10.15 -8.76 -5.61
N GLN A 79 9.33 -9.80 -5.55
CA GLN A 79 8.20 -9.99 -6.47
C GLN A 79 7.14 -8.90 -6.32
N CYS A 80 6.78 -8.54 -5.08
CA CYS A 80 5.84 -7.44 -4.83
C CYS A 80 6.37 -6.10 -5.41
N LEU A 81 7.66 -5.80 -5.23
CA LEU A 81 8.29 -4.60 -5.77
C LEU A 81 8.30 -4.60 -7.31
N ALA A 82 8.60 -5.74 -7.93
CA ALA A 82 8.56 -5.88 -9.39
C ALA A 82 7.14 -5.63 -9.95
N VAL A 83 6.12 -6.21 -9.32
CA VAL A 83 4.72 -5.99 -9.70
C VAL A 83 4.32 -4.53 -9.53
N LYS A 84 4.68 -3.90 -8.40
CA LYS A 84 4.43 -2.47 -8.15
C LYS A 84 5.08 -1.59 -9.23
N ALA A 85 6.35 -1.84 -9.55
CA ALA A 85 7.06 -1.07 -10.58
C ALA A 85 6.36 -1.15 -11.94
N ARG A 86 5.97 -2.34 -12.37
CA ARG A 86 5.24 -2.54 -13.63
C ARG A 86 3.85 -1.92 -13.63
N LEU A 87 3.14 -1.93 -12.49
CA LEU A 87 1.86 -1.22 -12.36
C LEU A 87 2.03 0.30 -12.50
N LEU A 88 3.08 0.88 -11.92
CA LEU A 88 3.38 2.31 -12.06
C LEU A 88 3.75 2.69 -13.51
N GLU A 89 4.50 1.85 -14.22
CA GLU A 89 4.77 2.02 -15.64
C GLU A 89 3.48 2.00 -16.46
N ALA A 90 2.60 1.03 -16.19
CA ALA A 90 1.29 0.94 -16.85
C ALA A 90 0.40 2.15 -16.52
N ALA A 91 0.46 2.68 -15.31
CA ALA A 91 -0.25 3.88 -14.89
C ALA A 91 0.27 5.13 -15.62
N ALA A 92 1.59 5.25 -15.79
CA ALA A 92 2.21 6.39 -16.46
C ALA A 92 1.73 6.54 -17.93
N SER A 93 1.43 5.44 -18.59
CA SER A 93 0.90 5.44 -19.96
C SER A 93 -0.58 5.88 -20.06
N ARG A 94 -1.27 6.01 -18.93
CA ARG A 94 -2.72 6.29 -18.82
C ARG A 94 -3.04 7.62 -18.13
N LEU A 95 -2.05 8.48 -17.96
CA LEU A 95 -2.26 9.80 -17.33
C LEU A 95 -3.43 10.56 -17.94
N SER A 96 -4.14 11.30 -17.09
CA SER A 96 -5.32 12.10 -17.42
C SER A 96 -6.60 11.30 -17.70
N GLN A 97 -6.60 9.99 -17.45
CA GLN A 97 -7.80 9.13 -17.51
C GLN A 97 -7.96 8.33 -16.22
N PRO A 98 -9.19 8.00 -15.81
CA PRO A 98 -9.43 7.02 -14.75
C PRO A 98 -8.71 5.71 -15.10
N MET A 99 -7.89 5.18 -14.20
CA MET A 99 -6.99 4.08 -14.56
C MET A 99 -6.98 2.90 -13.59
N VAL A 100 -7.62 3.02 -12.43
CA VAL A 100 -7.50 1.99 -11.39
C VAL A 100 -8.06 0.64 -11.88
N HIS A 101 -9.25 0.62 -12.47
CA HIS A 101 -9.83 -0.61 -13.00
C HIS A 101 -8.94 -1.24 -14.08
N GLU A 102 -8.43 -0.41 -14.99
CA GLU A 102 -7.51 -0.86 -16.04
C GLU A 102 -6.20 -1.44 -15.49
N LEU A 103 -5.70 -0.89 -14.38
CA LEU A 103 -4.50 -1.41 -13.72
C LEU A 103 -4.76 -2.77 -13.07
N ILE A 104 -5.95 -2.98 -12.52
CA ILE A 104 -6.33 -4.28 -11.95
C ILE A 104 -6.45 -5.32 -13.06
N LEU A 105 -7.12 -5.00 -14.16
CA LEU A 105 -7.18 -5.90 -15.32
C LEU A 105 -5.80 -6.18 -15.90
N TRP A 106 -4.96 -5.15 -15.97
CA TRP A 106 -3.60 -5.30 -16.47
C TRP A 106 -2.78 -6.28 -15.63
N ILE A 107 -2.86 -6.19 -14.29
CA ILE A 107 -2.12 -7.12 -13.42
C ILE A 107 -2.64 -8.54 -13.57
N GLU A 108 -3.95 -8.74 -13.65
CA GLU A 108 -4.54 -10.07 -13.86
C GLU A 108 -4.02 -10.75 -15.13
N GLN A 109 -3.83 -9.97 -16.19
CA GLN A 109 -3.34 -10.46 -17.48
C GLN A 109 -1.82 -10.68 -17.53
N ASN A 110 -1.05 -9.83 -16.85
CA ASN A 110 0.42 -9.79 -17.01
C ASN A 110 1.18 -10.35 -15.81
N PHE A 111 0.50 -10.71 -14.74
CA PHE A 111 1.11 -11.13 -13.48
C PHE A 111 2.18 -12.21 -13.65
N GLN A 112 1.89 -13.27 -14.41
CA GLN A 112 2.83 -14.39 -14.61
C GLN A 112 4.12 -13.96 -15.32
N SER A 113 4.02 -13.04 -16.28
CA SER A 113 5.18 -12.51 -17.00
C SER A 113 6.08 -11.72 -16.07
N VAL A 114 5.47 -10.86 -15.24
CA VAL A 114 6.19 -10.02 -14.27
C VAL A 114 6.92 -10.88 -13.24
N ILE A 115 6.26 -11.93 -12.71
CA ILE A 115 6.89 -12.82 -11.72
C ILE A 115 8.04 -13.62 -12.34
N LYS A 116 7.88 -14.13 -13.56
CA LYS A 116 8.97 -14.85 -14.26
C LYS A 116 10.18 -13.97 -14.51
N GLU A 117 9.99 -12.70 -14.89
CA GLU A 117 11.08 -11.74 -15.04
C GLU A 117 11.80 -11.47 -13.70
N ALA A 118 11.05 -11.42 -12.59
CA ALA A 118 11.60 -11.21 -11.25
C ALA A 118 12.35 -12.43 -10.68
N GLU A 119 12.12 -13.63 -11.22
CA GLU A 119 12.75 -14.88 -10.78
C GLU A 119 14.05 -15.22 -11.55
N ILE A 120 14.36 -14.50 -12.62
CA ILE A 120 15.61 -14.71 -13.36
C ILE A 120 16.74 -14.10 -12.51
N PRO A 121 17.67 -14.90 -11.93
CA PRO A 121 18.82 -14.35 -11.25
C PRO A 121 19.63 -13.58 -12.28
N ALA A 122 19.97 -12.34 -11.97
CA ALA A 122 20.90 -11.57 -12.76
C ALA A 122 22.26 -12.29 -12.77
N CYS A 123 22.51 -13.11 -13.78
CA CYS A 123 23.84 -13.56 -14.12
C CYS A 123 24.60 -12.35 -14.67
N ASP A 124 25.77 -12.11 -14.09
CA ASP A 124 26.74 -11.08 -14.49
C ASP A 124 26.78 -10.86 -16.00
N GLY A 125 26.52 -9.66 -16.44
CA GLY A 125 26.67 -9.25 -17.83
C GLY A 125 26.09 -7.86 -18.03
N GLN A 126 26.95 -6.85 -17.96
CA GLN A 126 26.69 -5.46 -18.26
C GLN A 126 25.64 -5.27 -19.35
N SER A 127 24.46 -4.86 -18.96
CA SER A 127 23.51 -4.12 -19.79
C SER A 127 22.88 -3.06 -18.94
N THR A 128 23.43 -1.88 -19.06
CA THR A 128 22.89 -0.63 -18.53
C THR A 128 21.54 -0.33 -19.16
N LEU A 129 20.49 -0.96 -18.68
CA LEU A 129 19.19 -0.37 -18.69
C LEU A 129 19.05 0.37 -17.34
N SER A 130 19.48 1.62 -17.37
CA SER A 130 19.12 2.58 -16.33
C SER A 130 17.61 2.70 -16.30
N VAL A 131 16.96 1.78 -15.61
CA VAL A 131 15.67 2.09 -15.00
C VAL A 131 16.03 3.20 -14.02
N LYS A 132 15.81 4.45 -14.42
CA LYS A 132 15.70 5.56 -13.49
C LYS A 132 14.56 5.19 -12.55
N ILE A 133 14.91 4.53 -11.45
CA ILE A 133 14.09 4.51 -10.25
C ILE A 133 13.89 6.00 -9.98
N PRO A 134 12.65 6.51 -9.96
CA PRO A 134 12.43 7.86 -9.49
C PRO A 134 13.08 7.91 -8.09
N GLU A 135 14.06 8.77 -7.91
CA GLU A 135 14.76 9.01 -6.64
C GLU A 135 13.80 9.72 -5.67
N ASP A 136 12.68 9.08 -5.34
CA ASP A 136 11.75 9.55 -4.31
C ASP A 136 11.09 8.37 -3.56
N ASP A 137 11.75 7.21 -3.55
CA ASP A 137 11.49 6.18 -2.53
C ASP A 137 12.23 6.60 -1.24
N ASP A 138 11.86 7.76 -0.71
CA ASP A 138 12.24 8.16 0.63
C ASP A 138 11.69 7.13 1.61
N ILE A 139 12.54 6.17 1.99
CA ILE A 139 12.25 5.27 3.10
C ILE A 139 12.15 6.13 4.36
N TRP A 140 10.94 6.40 4.76
CA TRP A 140 10.67 7.17 5.96
C TRP A 140 10.75 6.28 7.18
N THR A 141 11.35 6.82 8.21
CA THR A 141 11.40 6.20 9.52
C THR A 141 10.65 7.09 10.49
N VAL A 142 9.68 6.54 11.21
CA VAL A 142 8.94 7.24 12.24
C VAL A 142 9.09 6.51 13.57
N LEU A 143 9.29 7.28 14.63
CA LEU A 143 9.30 6.81 15.99
C LEU A 143 8.06 7.34 16.71
N LEU A 144 7.19 6.44 17.16
CA LEU A 144 6.01 6.76 17.93
C LEU A 144 6.28 6.44 19.41
N HIS A 145 6.02 7.40 20.29
CA HIS A 145 6.06 7.22 21.72
C HIS A 145 4.63 7.07 22.27
N LEU A 146 4.39 6.01 23.00
CA LEU A 146 3.12 5.73 23.67
C LEU A 146 3.29 5.88 25.16
N ASP A 147 2.41 6.65 25.75
CA ASP A 147 2.41 6.85 27.20
C ASP A 147 1.94 5.59 27.94
N HIS A 148 0.91 4.91 27.43
CA HIS A 148 0.42 3.67 28.03
C HIS A 148 -0.33 2.79 27.03
N MET A 149 -0.43 1.48 27.34
CA MET A 149 -1.13 0.49 26.53
C MET A 149 -2.02 -0.39 27.44
N ARG A 150 -3.35 -0.17 27.37
CA ARG A 150 -4.30 -0.87 28.26
C ARG A 150 -4.51 -2.34 27.91
N ALA A 151 -4.61 -2.69 26.63
CA ALA A 151 -4.88 -4.03 26.16
C ALA A 151 -3.73 -4.53 25.27
N LYS A 152 -2.55 -4.70 25.88
CA LYS A 152 -1.27 -4.99 25.20
C LYS A 152 -1.39 -6.06 24.11
N GLY A 153 -1.98 -7.20 24.38
CA GLY A 153 -2.05 -8.31 23.44
C GLY A 153 -2.93 -8.04 22.22
N LYS A 154 -4.07 -7.34 22.40
CA LYS A 154 -4.92 -6.93 21.27
C LYS A 154 -4.24 -5.86 20.42
N TYR A 155 -3.58 -4.92 21.11
CA TYR A 155 -2.91 -3.81 20.47
C TYR A 155 -1.74 -4.24 19.58
N ILE A 156 -0.90 -5.14 20.09
CA ILE A 156 0.21 -5.72 19.32
C ILE A 156 -0.32 -6.38 18.04
N LYS A 157 -1.33 -7.24 18.15
CA LYS A 157 -1.92 -7.90 16.99
C LYS A 157 -2.50 -6.91 15.97
N THR A 158 -3.09 -5.81 16.44
CA THR A 158 -3.64 -4.77 15.56
C THR A 158 -2.52 -4.02 14.84
N VAL A 159 -1.47 -3.60 15.55
CA VAL A 159 -0.31 -2.93 14.96
C VAL A 159 0.42 -3.85 13.97
N GLU A 160 0.63 -5.12 14.33
CA GLU A 160 1.22 -6.12 13.43
C GLU A 160 0.40 -6.31 12.15
N LYS A 161 -0.95 -6.35 12.29
CA LYS A 161 -1.83 -6.42 11.13
C LYS A 161 -1.67 -5.19 10.24
N TRP A 162 -1.71 -3.99 10.80
CA TRP A 162 -1.57 -2.74 10.04
C TRP A 162 -0.20 -2.63 9.37
N CYS A 163 0.88 -2.97 10.08
CA CYS A 163 2.23 -2.97 9.50
C CYS A 163 2.32 -3.93 8.31
N ARG A 164 1.69 -5.09 8.42
CA ARG A 164 1.64 -6.09 7.33
C ARG A 164 0.81 -5.61 6.16
N ASP A 165 -0.39 -5.06 6.44
CA ASP A 165 -1.31 -4.56 5.42
C ASP A 165 -0.72 -3.36 4.64
N LEU A 166 0.17 -2.57 5.27
CA LEU A 166 0.83 -1.40 4.69
C LEU A 166 2.28 -1.63 4.27
N ASP A 167 2.76 -2.88 4.30
CA ASP A 167 4.17 -3.25 4.01
C ASP A 167 5.19 -2.39 4.76
N LEU A 168 4.96 -2.18 6.06
CA LEU A 168 5.85 -1.45 6.93
C LEU A 168 6.72 -2.42 7.74
N ALA A 169 8.03 -2.17 7.77
CA ALA A 169 8.90 -2.77 8.75
C ALA A 169 8.76 -2.04 10.08
N GLY A 170 8.63 -2.78 11.19
CA GLY A 170 8.43 -2.14 12.47
C GLY A 170 9.04 -2.93 13.64
N ARG A 171 9.34 -2.19 14.72
CA ARG A 171 9.72 -2.75 16.01
C ARG A 171 8.93 -2.08 17.13
N LEU A 172 8.37 -2.90 18.00
CA LEU A 172 7.74 -2.46 19.23
C LEU A 172 8.68 -2.74 20.40
N MET A 173 9.04 -1.70 21.13
CA MET A 173 9.99 -1.76 22.24
C MET A 173 9.31 -1.32 23.53
N PHE A 174 9.54 -2.10 24.59
CA PHE A 174 9.09 -1.79 25.94
C PHE A 174 10.30 -1.48 26.80
N MET A 175 10.44 -0.23 27.21
CA MET A 175 11.55 0.25 28.03
C MET A 175 11.03 0.84 29.34
N GLY A 176 10.81 -0.03 30.33
CA GLY A 176 10.21 0.39 31.59
C GLY A 176 8.80 0.94 31.40
N LYS A 177 8.63 2.25 31.62
CA LYS A 177 7.35 2.96 31.43
C LYS A 177 7.16 3.49 29.99
N MET A 178 8.22 3.46 29.18
CA MET A 178 8.16 3.93 27.81
C MET A 178 7.80 2.79 26.86
N ILE A 179 6.90 3.06 25.93
CA ILE A 179 6.53 2.16 24.85
C ILE A 179 6.83 2.88 23.54
N LEU A 180 7.74 2.33 22.76
CA LEU A 180 8.18 2.91 21.51
C LEU A 180 7.81 1.99 20.36
N ILE A 181 7.28 2.57 19.27
CA ILE A 181 7.06 1.89 18.01
C ILE A 181 7.94 2.57 16.95
N LEU A 182 8.90 1.84 16.42
CA LEU A 182 9.69 2.26 15.27
C LEU A 182 9.07 1.65 14.03
N LEU A 183 8.74 2.50 13.05
CA LEU A 183 8.21 2.07 11.76
C LEU A 183 9.08 2.60 10.64
N GLN A 184 9.27 1.77 9.62
CA GLN A 184 10.04 2.12 8.43
C GLN A 184 9.32 1.62 7.19
N GLY A 185 9.22 2.45 6.17
CA GLY A 185 8.59 2.12 4.90
C GLY A 185 8.33 3.34 4.04
N ASP A 186 7.46 3.18 3.05
CA ASP A 186 7.03 4.26 2.18
C ASP A 186 6.35 5.39 2.96
N LYS A 187 6.63 6.64 2.59
CA LYS A 187 6.10 7.85 3.23
C LYS A 187 4.58 7.85 3.36
N GLN A 188 3.87 7.42 2.32
CA GLN A 188 2.41 7.40 2.31
C GLN A 188 1.87 6.32 3.22
N ASN A 189 2.48 5.13 3.21
CA ASN A 189 2.10 4.02 4.06
C ASN A 189 2.33 4.36 5.55
N ILE A 190 3.40 5.08 5.87
CA ILE A 190 3.65 5.60 7.22
C ILE A 190 2.58 6.62 7.62
N LYS A 191 2.18 7.53 6.73
CA LYS A 191 1.10 8.49 7.02
C LYS A 191 -0.23 7.80 7.26
N VAL A 192 -0.60 6.83 6.41
CA VAL A 192 -1.83 6.04 6.58
C VAL A 192 -1.80 5.28 7.90
N HIS A 193 -0.66 4.63 8.25
CA HIS A 193 -0.51 3.95 9.53
C HIS A 193 -0.66 4.93 10.71
N ALA A 194 -0.05 6.11 10.64
CA ALA A 194 -0.18 7.12 11.67
C ALA A 194 -1.63 7.59 11.84
N LEU A 195 -2.37 7.75 10.73
CA LEU A 195 -3.80 8.10 10.76
C LEU A 195 -4.65 6.97 11.35
N LEU A 196 -4.44 5.71 10.94
CA LEU A 196 -5.12 4.53 11.52
C LEU A 196 -4.83 4.41 13.02
N PHE A 197 -3.60 4.70 13.40
CA PHE A 197 -3.17 4.71 14.79
C PHE A 197 -3.91 5.79 15.59
N MET A 198 -4.03 7.00 15.04
CA MET A 198 -4.78 8.09 15.65
C MET A 198 -6.28 7.78 15.70
N ALA A 199 -6.87 7.26 14.62
CA ALA A 199 -8.29 6.91 14.55
C ALA A 199 -8.64 5.75 15.51
N GLY A 200 -7.79 4.73 15.63
CA GLY A 200 -7.97 3.64 16.60
C GLY A 200 -7.78 4.09 18.06
N TYR A 201 -7.11 5.19 18.28
CA TYR A 201 -6.86 5.76 19.60
C TYR A 201 -7.94 6.79 20.03
N VAL A 202 -8.73 7.32 19.10
CA VAL A 202 -9.84 8.28 19.38
C VAL A 202 -10.94 7.69 20.25
N ALA A 203 -10.96 6.35 20.43
CA ALA A 203 -11.78 5.74 21.49
C ALA A 203 -11.26 5.99 22.93
N GLY A 204 -10.18 6.77 23.12
CA GLY A 204 -9.68 7.06 24.48
C GLY A 204 -8.46 7.97 24.62
N ARG A 205 -8.59 9.26 24.30
CA ARG A 205 -7.71 10.42 24.58
C ARG A 205 -6.50 10.65 23.65
N PRO A 206 -6.14 11.97 23.43
CA PRO A 206 -5.20 12.38 22.38
C PRO A 206 -3.74 12.10 22.70
N LEU A 207 -2.96 11.80 21.65
CA LEU A 207 -1.51 11.72 21.66
C LEU A 207 -0.91 13.11 21.40
N ASN A 208 0.06 13.52 22.20
CA ASN A 208 0.92 14.65 21.88
C ASN A 208 2.02 14.19 20.92
N PHE A 209 2.07 14.76 19.73
CA PHE A 209 3.15 14.55 18.79
C PHE A 209 4.23 15.60 19.02
N ALA A 210 5.48 15.19 19.20
CA ALA A 210 6.65 16.01 18.98
C ALA A 210 7.20 15.67 17.58
N TRP A 211 7.25 16.68 16.72
CA TRP A 211 7.85 16.64 15.38
C TRP A 211 9.36 16.75 15.47
#